data_67ed5a40798cfe7c4ca89d872248b143
#
_entry.id   67ed5a40798cfe7c4ca89d872248b143
#
_cell.length_a   1.000
_cell.length_b   1.000
_cell.length_c   1.000
_cell.angle_alpha   90.00
_cell.angle_beta   90.00
_cell.angle_gamma   90.00
#
_symmetry.space_group_name_H-M   'P 1'
#
loop_
_entity.id
_entity.type
_entity.pdbx_description
1 polymer ?
#
loop_
_entity_poly.entity_id
_entity_poly.type
_entity_poly.pdbx_seq_one_letter_code
_entity_poly.pdbx_strand_id
1 'polypeptide(L)'
;MAAPTAAKRMEHVIRTYIQACNDADAEAIAACCCPEAVHYFPSPILKWSGAATIASHFAMRVREHGICYTVDRLLIDVDRAEATLEWTMFMHKPAPIVRRGVEWYVFEPQTWRIQEIRGYTAAPLDSGMARQELLDFDYAGRGYPMTIPADYEQ
;
A
#
# COMPACT_ATOMS: atom_id res chain seq x y z
N MET A 1 22.83 15.99 17.52
CA MET A 1 21.38 15.80 17.29
C MET A 1 21.02 14.35 17.61
N ALA A 2 19.93 14.09 18.33
CA ALA A 2 19.48 12.72 18.60
C ALA A 2 19.03 12.04 17.30
N ALA A 3 19.30 10.74 17.15
CA ALA A 3 18.82 9.96 16.02
C ALA A 3 17.26 9.96 15.98
N PRO A 4 16.64 9.99 14.80
CA PRO A 4 15.19 9.95 14.69
C PRO A 4 14.64 8.66 15.29
N THR A 5 13.50 8.76 15.98
CA THR A 5 12.79 7.57 16.51
C THR A 5 12.33 6.65 15.39
N ALA A 6 12.09 5.36 15.70
CA ALA A 6 11.56 4.39 14.73
C ALA A 6 10.27 4.90 14.05
N ALA A 7 9.33 5.45 14.85
CA ALA A 7 8.09 6.03 14.31
C ALA A 7 8.36 7.14 13.27
N LYS A 8 9.30 8.06 13.57
CA LYS A 8 9.67 9.12 12.62
C LYS A 8 10.34 8.59 11.35
N ARG A 9 11.10 7.49 11.47
CA ARG A 9 11.70 6.84 10.29
C ARG A 9 10.63 6.22 9.40
N MET A 10 9.70 5.49 9.98
CA MET A 10 8.59 4.87 9.26
C MET A 10 7.72 5.94 8.57
N GLU A 11 7.34 7.00 9.29
CA GLU A 11 6.61 8.14 8.72
C GLU A 11 7.37 8.75 7.54
N HIS A 12 8.66 9.01 7.72
CA HIS A 12 9.50 9.59 6.67
C HIS A 12 9.53 8.71 5.43
N VAL A 13 9.71 7.40 5.58
CA VAL A 13 9.73 6.46 4.45
C VAL A 13 8.41 6.47 3.69
N ILE A 14 7.25 6.42 4.38
CA ILE A 14 5.94 6.47 3.72
C ILE A 14 5.75 7.79 2.97
N ARG A 15 6.04 8.92 3.59
CA ARG A 15 5.90 10.23 2.94
C ARG A 15 6.82 10.38 1.74
N THR A 16 8.06 9.90 1.85
CA THR A 16 9.03 9.89 0.74
C THR A 16 8.53 8.97 -0.39
N TYR A 17 8.02 7.79 -0.07
CA TYR A 17 7.44 6.86 -1.04
C TYR A 17 6.27 7.48 -1.81
N ILE A 18 5.30 8.09 -1.12
CA ILE A 18 4.15 8.75 -1.76
C ILE A 18 4.60 9.95 -2.62
N GLN A 19 5.53 10.76 -2.12
CA GLN A 19 6.08 11.88 -2.91
C GLN A 19 6.81 11.37 -4.17
N ALA A 20 7.64 10.34 -4.04
CA ALA A 20 8.32 9.73 -5.17
C ALA A 20 7.33 9.13 -6.20
N CYS A 21 6.21 8.54 -5.72
CA CYS A 21 5.13 8.12 -6.62
C CYS A 21 4.55 9.32 -7.38
N ASN A 22 4.23 10.42 -6.70
CA ASN A 22 3.69 11.63 -7.33
C ASN A 22 4.64 12.24 -8.35
N ASP A 23 5.94 12.19 -8.08
CA ASP A 23 6.99 12.70 -8.96
C ASP A 23 7.34 11.73 -10.10
N ALA A 24 6.75 10.52 -10.10
CA ALA A 24 7.10 9.42 -11.00
C ALA A 24 8.60 9.07 -10.98
N ASP A 25 9.23 9.20 -9.80
CA ASP A 25 10.64 8.91 -9.55
C ASP A 25 10.81 7.44 -9.15
N ALA A 26 11.06 6.58 -10.15
CA ALA A 26 11.21 5.15 -9.93
C ALA A 26 12.40 4.79 -9.03
N GLU A 27 13.48 5.55 -9.07
CA GLU A 27 14.67 5.30 -8.23
C GLU A 27 14.34 5.56 -6.74
N ALA A 28 13.72 6.69 -6.45
CA ALA A 28 13.30 7.05 -5.10
C ALA A 28 12.21 6.10 -4.55
N ILE A 29 11.26 5.66 -5.39
CA ILE A 29 10.26 4.63 -5.00
C ILE A 29 10.97 3.33 -4.60
N ALA A 30 11.88 2.83 -5.46
CA ALA A 30 12.59 1.58 -5.19
C ALA A 30 13.47 1.67 -3.93
N ALA A 31 14.08 2.82 -3.66
CA ALA A 31 14.92 3.05 -2.49
C ALA A 31 14.13 2.96 -1.16
N CYS A 32 12.83 3.25 -1.18
CA CYS A 32 11.95 3.10 -0.01
C CYS A 32 11.60 1.64 0.30
N CYS A 33 11.79 0.71 -0.65
CA CYS A 33 11.35 -0.68 -0.56
C CYS A 33 12.53 -1.65 -0.33
N CYS A 34 12.25 -2.79 0.30
CA CYS A 34 13.15 -3.93 0.26
C CYS A 34 13.23 -4.48 -1.18
N PRO A 35 14.36 -5.08 -1.61
CA PRO A 35 14.50 -5.58 -2.98
C PRO A 35 13.38 -6.54 -3.41
N GLU A 36 12.91 -7.37 -2.50
CA GLU A 36 11.85 -8.38 -2.69
C GLU A 36 10.45 -7.91 -2.25
N ALA A 37 10.25 -6.62 -2.00
CA ALA A 37 8.97 -6.09 -1.55
C ALA A 37 7.80 -6.51 -2.44
N VAL A 38 6.62 -6.67 -1.84
CA VAL A 38 5.39 -7.03 -2.55
C VAL A 38 4.32 -5.96 -2.33
N HIS A 39 3.66 -5.56 -3.41
CA HIS A 39 2.48 -4.69 -3.35
C HIS A 39 1.25 -5.44 -3.84
N TYR A 40 0.31 -5.68 -2.93
CA TYR A 40 -1.00 -6.26 -3.19
C TYR A 40 -2.00 -5.15 -3.48
N PHE A 41 -2.70 -5.25 -4.61
CA PHE A 41 -3.71 -4.28 -5.00
C PHE A 41 -5.11 -4.73 -4.55
N PRO A 42 -6.07 -3.81 -4.46
CA PRO A 42 -7.47 -4.12 -4.17
C PRO A 42 -8.15 -4.81 -5.37
N SER A 43 -7.50 -5.83 -5.89
CA SER A 43 -7.94 -6.62 -7.04
C SER A 43 -7.41 -8.04 -6.88
N PRO A 44 -8.26 -9.05 -7.03
CA PRO A 44 -7.83 -10.45 -6.90
C PRO A 44 -6.92 -10.92 -8.03
N ILE A 45 -6.61 -10.07 -8.99
CA ILE A 45 -5.82 -10.43 -10.17
C ILE A 45 -4.50 -9.65 -10.28
N LEU A 46 -4.18 -8.79 -9.31
CA LEU A 46 -3.02 -7.91 -9.42
C LEU A 46 -2.20 -7.86 -8.15
N LYS A 47 -0.93 -8.19 -8.27
CA LYS A 47 0.15 -7.86 -7.32
C LYS A 47 1.42 -7.55 -8.09
N TRP A 48 2.29 -6.74 -7.51
CA TRP A 48 3.63 -6.50 -8.03
C TRP A 48 4.67 -7.00 -7.03
N SER A 49 5.69 -7.71 -7.52
CA SER A 49 6.76 -8.27 -6.71
C SER A 49 8.10 -7.71 -7.13
N GLY A 50 8.91 -7.30 -6.16
CA GLY A 50 10.19 -6.65 -6.34
C GLY A 50 10.11 -5.13 -6.41
N ALA A 51 11.01 -4.45 -5.67
CA ALA A 51 11.09 -2.99 -5.60
C ALA A 51 11.14 -2.32 -6.98
N ALA A 52 11.95 -2.84 -7.89
CA ALA A 52 12.09 -2.30 -9.24
C ALA A 52 10.79 -2.43 -10.06
N THR A 53 10.07 -3.54 -9.91
CA THR A 53 8.77 -3.76 -10.57
C THR A 53 7.73 -2.78 -10.03
N ILE A 54 7.61 -2.65 -8.70
CA ILE A 54 6.70 -1.71 -8.04
C ILE A 54 6.98 -0.29 -8.55
N ALA A 55 8.25 0.12 -8.51
CA ALA A 55 8.69 1.45 -8.89
C ALA A 55 8.37 1.78 -10.36
N SER A 56 8.73 0.88 -11.28
CA SER A 56 8.49 1.11 -12.71
C SER A 56 7.02 1.22 -13.06
N HIS A 57 6.18 0.36 -12.47
CA HIS A 57 4.73 0.40 -12.70
C HIS A 57 4.08 1.66 -12.13
N PHE A 58 4.45 2.09 -10.91
CA PHE A 58 3.92 3.36 -10.37
C PHE A 58 4.34 4.55 -11.20
N ALA A 59 5.63 4.68 -11.51
CA ALA A 59 6.14 5.79 -12.31
C ALA A 59 5.46 5.84 -13.70
N MET A 60 5.28 4.70 -14.36
CA MET A 60 4.57 4.61 -15.63
C MET A 60 3.12 5.09 -15.49
N ARG A 61 2.36 4.55 -14.53
CA ARG A 61 0.95 4.90 -14.35
C ARG A 61 0.74 6.37 -14.01
N VAL A 62 1.61 6.95 -13.18
CA VAL A 62 1.55 8.37 -12.84
C VAL A 62 1.75 9.24 -14.08
N ARG A 63 2.74 8.92 -14.93
CA ARG A 63 2.98 9.66 -16.19
C ARG A 63 1.85 9.51 -17.18
N GLU A 64 1.30 8.30 -17.33
CA GLU A 64 0.24 8.03 -18.30
C GLU A 64 -1.10 8.66 -17.90
N HIS A 65 -1.45 8.60 -16.62
CA HIS A 65 -2.77 8.96 -16.12
C HIS A 65 -2.81 10.28 -15.35
N GLY A 66 -1.68 10.91 -15.07
CA GLY A 66 -1.62 12.12 -14.25
C GLY A 66 -2.17 11.85 -12.85
N ILE A 67 -1.61 10.83 -12.19
CA ILE A 67 -2.05 10.44 -10.84
C ILE A 67 -1.33 11.28 -9.79
N CYS A 68 -2.06 11.68 -8.75
CA CYS A 68 -1.52 12.33 -7.56
C CYS A 68 -2.17 11.70 -6.31
N TYR A 69 -1.36 11.38 -5.32
CA TYR A 69 -1.81 10.85 -4.03
C TYR A 69 -1.59 11.87 -2.92
N THR A 70 -2.51 11.93 -1.96
CA THR A 70 -2.36 12.68 -0.72
C THR A 70 -2.23 11.74 0.47
N VAL A 71 -1.47 12.14 1.48
CA VAL A 71 -1.38 11.46 2.78
C VAL A 71 -2.41 12.10 3.69
N ASP A 72 -3.57 11.46 3.83
CA ASP A 72 -4.69 12.04 4.56
C ASP A 72 -4.58 11.76 6.06
N ARG A 73 -4.31 10.49 6.42
CA ARG A 73 -4.04 10.06 7.80
C ARG A 73 -2.98 8.98 7.82
N LEU A 74 -2.18 8.95 8.87
CA LEU A 74 -1.14 7.96 9.08
C LEU A 74 -1.15 7.46 10.51
N LEU A 75 -1.24 6.16 10.69
CA LEU A 75 -1.09 5.47 11.97
C LEU A 75 0.16 4.60 11.91
N ILE A 76 0.96 4.60 12.97
CA ILE A 76 2.22 3.85 13.04
C ILE A 76 2.22 2.99 14.29
N ASP A 77 2.46 1.69 14.12
CA ASP A 77 2.71 0.71 15.17
C ASP A 77 4.17 0.26 15.10
N VAL A 78 4.99 0.86 15.94
CA VAL A 78 6.45 0.57 15.97
C VAL A 78 6.73 -0.84 16.45
N ASP A 79 5.94 -1.36 17.39
CA ASP A 79 6.17 -2.67 18.00
C ASP A 79 5.94 -3.80 16.98
N ARG A 80 5.00 -3.58 16.04
CA ARG A 80 4.75 -4.51 14.94
C ARG A 80 5.54 -4.21 13.67
N ALA A 81 6.24 -3.08 13.62
CA ALA A 81 6.84 -2.55 12.41
C ALA A 81 5.79 -2.41 11.27
N GLU A 82 4.62 -1.89 11.60
CA GLU A 82 3.49 -1.73 10.68
C GLU A 82 2.97 -0.29 10.70
N ALA A 83 2.37 0.13 9.59
CA ALA A 83 1.68 1.40 9.51
C ALA A 83 0.45 1.31 8.61
N THR A 84 -0.50 2.21 8.82
CA THR A 84 -1.69 2.35 7.98
C THR A 84 -1.80 3.77 7.49
N LEU A 85 -1.91 3.93 6.16
CA LEU A 85 -2.10 5.19 5.47
C LEU A 85 -3.50 5.26 4.87
N GLU A 86 -4.30 6.26 5.26
CA GLU A 86 -5.48 6.67 4.50
C GLU A 86 -5.05 7.70 3.45
N TRP A 87 -5.44 7.46 2.19
CA TRP A 87 -5.04 8.30 1.06
C TRP A 87 -6.22 8.65 0.16
N THR A 88 -6.08 9.77 -0.55
CA THR A 88 -6.91 10.13 -1.69
C THR A 88 -6.05 10.14 -2.95
N MET A 89 -6.53 9.49 -4.00
CA MET A 89 -5.92 9.50 -5.33
C MET A 89 -6.76 10.34 -6.28
N PHE A 90 -6.11 11.27 -6.96
CA PHE A 90 -6.66 12.00 -8.09
C PHE A 90 -6.03 11.46 -9.37
N MET A 91 -6.84 11.17 -10.36
CA MET A 91 -6.40 10.77 -11.70
C MET A 91 -7.04 11.68 -12.74
N HIS A 92 -6.27 12.14 -13.73
CA HIS A 92 -6.74 13.13 -14.71
C HIS A 92 -7.10 12.52 -16.06
N LYS A 93 -6.51 11.38 -16.42
CA LYS A 93 -6.70 10.74 -17.74
C LYS A 93 -7.13 9.28 -17.58
N PRO A 94 -8.01 8.75 -18.47
CA PRO A 94 -8.70 9.43 -19.60
C PRO A 94 -9.80 10.40 -19.16
N ALA A 95 -10.29 10.29 -17.94
CA ALA A 95 -11.28 11.17 -17.33
C ALA A 95 -10.93 11.42 -15.85
N PRO A 96 -11.34 12.56 -15.26
CA PRO A 96 -11.11 12.84 -13.84
C PRO A 96 -11.77 11.78 -12.95
N ILE A 97 -10.97 11.19 -12.07
CA ILE A 97 -11.43 10.19 -11.08
C ILE A 97 -10.85 10.56 -9.72
N VAL A 98 -11.67 10.45 -8.68
CA VAL A 98 -11.23 10.52 -7.29
C VAL A 98 -11.48 9.16 -6.65
N ARG A 99 -10.45 8.59 -6.04
CA ARG A 99 -10.54 7.34 -5.27
C ARG A 99 -9.99 7.57 -3.87
N ARG A 100 -10.57 6.86 -2.92
CA ARG A 100 -10.09 6.83 -1.54
C ARG A 100 -9.77 5.41 -1.16
N GLY A 101 -8.75 5.24 -0.34
CA GLY A 101 -8.36 3.93 0.10
C GLY A 101 -7.47 3.98 1.32
N VAL A 102 -7.07 2.78 1.71
CA VAL A 102 -6.15 2.54 2.81
C VAL A 102 -5.05 1.64 2.29
N GLU A 103 -3.82 1.93 2.65
CA GLU A 103 -2.70 1.02 2.50
C GLU A 103 -2.17 0.60 3.86
N TRP A 104 -1.92 -0.70 3.98
CA TRP A 104 -1.24 -1.28 5.11
C TRP A 104 0.21 -1.57 4.72
N TYR A 105 1.15 -1.00 5.45
CA TYR A 105 2.58 -1.15 5.23
C TYR A 105 3.18 -2.08 6.28
N VAL A 106 4.03 -3.01 5.86
CA VAL A 106 4.90 -3.81 6.73
C VAL A 106 6.34 -3.43 6.44
N PHE A 107 7.10 -3.15 7.48
CA PHE A 107 8.49 -2.73 7.40
C PHE A 107 9.45 -3.83 7.83
N GLU A 108 10.61 -3.85 7.24
CA GLU A 108 11.76 -4.60 7.71
C GLU A 108 12.37 -3.84 8.90
N PRO A 109 12.42 -4.43 10.13
CA PRO A 109 12.75 -3.67 11.35
C PRO A 109 14.17 -3.11 11.42
N GLN A 110 15.14 -3.69 10.69
CA GLN A 110 16.54 -3.27 10.74
C GLN A 110 16.79 -2.03 9.87
N THR A 111 16.14 -1.97 8.71
CA THR A 111 16.35 -0.89 7.73
C THR A 111 15.22 0.12 7.68
N TRP A 112 14.05 -0.24 8.18
CA TRP A 112 12.78 0.49 8.06
C TRP A 112 12.36 0.71 6.59
N ARG A 113 12.79 -0.18 5.69
CA ARG A 113 12.29 -0.23 4.31
C ARG A 113 10.96 -0.97 4.26
N ILE A 114 10.14 -0.60 3.29
CA ILE A 114 8.85 -1.25 3.05
C ILE A 114 9.10 -2.66 2.49
N GLN A 115 8.58 -3.66 3.20
CA GLN A 115 8.63 -5.06 2.80
C GLN A 115 7.35 -5.51 2.11
N GLU A 116 6.21 -4.98 2.56
CA GLU A 116 4.90 -5.35 2.02
C GLU A 116 3.96 -4.14 2.04
N ILE A 117 3.14 -4.01 1.00
CA ILE A 117 2.05 -3.05 0.92
C ILE A 117 0.77 -3.82 0.57
N ARG A 118 -0.31 -3.59 1.30
CA ARG A 118 -1.64 -4.13 1.03
C ARG A 118 -2.60 -2.97 0.79
N GLY A 119 -3.05 -2.79 -0.45
CA GLY A 119 -3.96 -1.72 -0.83
C GLY A 119 -5.43 -2.15 -0.73
N TYR A 120 -6.26 -1.29 -0.16
CA TYR A 120 -7.70 -1.44 -0.10
C TYR A 120 -8.34 -0.15 -0.61
N THR A 121 -9.34 -0.27 -1.46
CA THR A 121 -10.08 0.90 -1.97
C THR A 121 -11.55 0.80 -1.62
N ALA A 122 -12.19 1.96 -1.44
CA ALA A 122 -13.63 2.01 -1.42
C ALA A 122 -14.15 1.50 -2.78
N ALA A 123 -14.94 0.44 -2.76
CA ALA A 123 -15.55 -0.16 -3.94
C ALA A 123 -17.07 -0.17 -3.81
N PRO A 124 -17.83 -0.13 -4.92
CA PRO A 124 -19.26 -0.37 -4.88
C PRO A 124 -19.56 -1.74 -4.25
N LEU A 125 -20.61 -1.83 -3.43
CA LEU A 125 -21.05 -3.08 -2.84
C LEU A 125 -21.47 -4.13 -3.89
N ASP A 126 -21.87 -3.66 -5.07
CA ASP A 126 -22.30 -4.47 -6.20
C ASP A 126 -21.17 -4.63 -7.22
N SER A 127 -20.13 -5.34 -6.83
CA SER A 127 -19.02 -5.67 -7.75
C SER A 127 -19.24 -6.96 -8.54
N GLY A 128 -20.27 -7.73 -8.22
CA GLY A 128 -20.54 -9.07 -8.80
C GLY A 128 -19.51 -10.13 -8.40
N MET A 129 -18.59 -9.84 -7.49
CA MET A 129 -17.56 -10.76 -7.03
C MET A 129 -17.97 -11.41 -5.71
N ALA A 130 -18.02 -12.74 -5.66
CA ALA A 130 -18.33 -13.50 -4.45
C ALA A 130 -17.26 -13.32 -3.35
N ARG A 131 -16.01 -13.07 -3.73
CA ARG A 131 -14.90 -12.80 -2.81
C ARG A 131 -14.04 -11.68 -3.36
N GLN A 132 -13.66 -10.74 -2.50
CA GLN A 132 -12.78 -9.61 -2.83
C GLN A 132 -11.56 -9.70 -1.92
N GLU A 133 -10.55 -10.43 -2.36
CA GLU A 133 -9.34 -10.73 -1.62
C GLU A 133 -8.10 -10.28 -2.40
N LEU A 134 -6.99 -10.10 -1.70
CA LEU A 134 -5.71 -9.82 -2.35
C LEU A 134 -5.20 -11.09 -3.02
N LEU A 135 -4.68 -10.96 -4.23
CA LEU A 135 -4.17 -12.07 -5.03
C LEU A 135 -3.00 -12.79 -4.31
N ASP A 136 -3.14 -14.12 -4.15
CA ASP A 136 -2.13 -14.99 -3.51
C ASP A 136 -1.71 -14.54 -2.09
N PHE A 137 -2.54 -13.76 -1.42
CA PHE A 137 -2.31 -13.42 -0.03
C PHE A 137 -2.75 -14.58 0.86
N ASP A 138 -1.84 -15.09 1.69
CA ASP A 138 -2.11 -16.23 2.57
C ASP A 138 -2.91 -15.81 3.80
N TYR A 139 -4.22 -15.64 3.64
CA TYR A 139 -5.12 -15.27 4.73
C TYR A 139 -5.13 -16.33 5.83
N ALA A 140 -5.24 -17.61 5.48
CA ALA A 140 -5.33 -18.71 6.44
C ALA A 140 -4.04 -18.85 7.26
N GLY A 141 -2.87 -18.85 6.61
CA GLY A 141 -1.57 -18.97 7.27
C GLY A 141 -1.23 -17.76 8.15
N ARG A 142 -1.85 -16.60 7.90
CA ARG A 142 -1.71 -15.37 8.70
C ARG A 142 -2.79 -15.23 9.80
N GLY A 143 -3.63 -16.24 9.98
CA GLY A 143 -4.64 -16.27 11.05
C GLY A 143 -5.90 -15.46 10.78
N TYR A 144 -6.18 -15.11 9.52
CA TYR A 144 -7.43 -14.46 9.16
C TYR A 144 -8.58 -15.47 9.14
N PRO A 145 -9.80 -15.09 9.57
CA PRO A 145 -10.96 -15.99 9.51
C PRO A 145 -11.31 -16.27 8.04
N MET A 146 -11.47 -17.56 7.72
CA MET A 146 -11.86 -18.00 6.37
C MET A 146 -13.36 -18.30 6.25
N THR A 147 -14.05 -18.37 7.38
CA THR A 147 -15.51 -18.56 7.52
C THR A 147 -16.00 -17.70 8.66
N ILE A 148 -17.33 -17.55 8.79
CA ILE A 148 -17.92 -16.84 9.93
C ILE A 148 -17.51 -17.57 11.22
N PRO A 149 -16.88 -16.89 12.20
CA PRO A 149 -16.57 -17.50 13.49
C PRO A 149 -17.81 -18.01 14.20
N ALA A 150 -17.69 -19.15 14.90
CA ALA A 150 -18.83 -19.81 15.53
C ALA A 150 -19.49 -18.99 16.67
N ASP A 151 -18.72 -18.06 17.25
CA ASP A 151 -19.16 -17.13 18.30
C ASP A 151 -19.71 -15.80 17.74
N TYR A 152 -19.81 -15.67 16.40
CA TYR A 152 -20.40 -14.51 15.75
C TYR A 152 -21.91 -14.70 15.67
N GLU A 153 -22.64 -14.23 16.70
CA GLU A 153 -24.09 -14.16 16.66
C GLU A 153 -24.54 -13.09 15.66
N GLN A 154 -25.40 -13.47 14.72
CA GLN A 154 -26.05 -12.55 13.78
C GLN A 154 -27.27 -11.90 14.44
#